data_1c5f70015ed674b6f1a4527af1a2dd6f
#
_entry.id   1c5f70015ed674b6f1a4527af1a2dd6f
#
_cell.length_a   1.000
_cell.length_b   1.000
_cell.length_c   1.000
_cell.angle_alpha   90.00
_cell.angle_beta   90.00
_cell.angle_gamma   90.00
#
_symmetry.space_group_name_H-M   'P 1'
#
loop_
_entity.id
_entity.type
_entity.pdbx_description
1 polymer ?
#
loop_
_entity_poly.entity_id
_entity_poly.type
_entity_poly.pdbx_seq_one_letter_code
_entity_poly.pdbx_strand_id
1 'polypeptide(L)'
;MPTFALDTSTASPALALVGDDGPVAELWLAPEPGAGRRVLEAVHGLLASVGATSADVDGIVVGVGPGGFTGLRIGLATALGLGQALGVPVTGASSLEALALGLAEAAPPGASLVPVLDARRRELFAAVSRPGPGDALEELAAPQAIAPADLAALLDLSLIHI
;
A
#
# COMPACT_ATOMS: atom_id res chain seq x y z
N MET A 1 -17.12 -7.45 9.61
CA MET A 1 -16.43 -8.59 8.92
C MET A 1 -15.12 -8.07 8.36
N PRO A 2 -14.06 -8.91 8.24
CA PRO A 2 -12.74 -8.39 7.88
C PRO A 2 -12.60 -8.09 6.38
N THR A 3 -11.96 -6.97 6.09
CA THR A 3 -11.49 -6.60 4.74
C THR A 3 -10.09 -7.16 4.52
N PHE A 4 -9.87 -7.77 3.38
CA PHE A 4 -8.55 -8.23 2.97
C PHE A 4 -7.83 -7.16 2.16
N ALA A 5 -6.61 -6.80 2.53
CA ALA A 5 -5.79 -5.83 1.82
C ALA A 5 -4.52 -6.47 1.25
N LEU A 6 -4.10 -6.07 0.05
CA LEU A 6 -2.83 -6.49 -0.53
C LEU A 6 -2.17 -5.38 -1.35
N ASP A 7 -0.86 -5.27 -1.23
CA ASP A 7 -0.02 -4.44 -2.09
C ASP A 7 1.17 -5.25 -2.62
N THR A 8 1.35 -5.19 -3.92
CA THR A 8 2.44 -5.88 -4.64
C THR A 8 3.26 -4.90 -5.48
N SER A 9 3.17 -3.62 -5.17
CA SER A 9 3.88 -2.52 -5.85
C SER A 9 5.40 -2.59 -5.69
N THR A 10 5.87 -3.24 -4.61
CA THR A 10 7.27 -3.40 -4.26
C THR A 10 7.77 -4.83 -4.48
N ALA A 11 9.07 -5.06 -4.27
CA ALA A 11 9.66 -6.40 -4.30
C ALA A 11 9.21 -7.28 -3.12
N SER A 12 8.69 -6.69 -2.05
CA SER A 12 8.16 -7.35 -0.88
C SER A 12 6.63 -7.14 -0.83
N PRO A 13 5.83 -8.07 -1.38
CA PRO A 13 4.39 -8.00 -1.27
C PRO A 13 3.93 -7.97 0.18
N ALA A 14 2.97 -7.10 0.48
CA ALA A 14 2.34 -6.96 1.79
C ALA A 14 0.88 -7.37 1.71
N LEU A 15 0.42 -8.07 2.73
CA LEU A 15 -0.96 -8.53 2.89
C LEU A 15 -1.43 -8.21 4.31
N ALA A 16 -2.70 -7.85 4.45
CA ALA A 16 -3.31 -7.63 5.74
C ALA A 16 -4.75 -8.12 5.77
N LEU A 17 -5.20 -8.52 6.93
CA LEU A 17 -6.61 -8.74 7.25
C LEU A 17 -6.99 -7.67 8.28
N VAL A 18 -7.97 -6.84 7.95
CA VAL A 18 -8.37 -5.67 8.73
C VAL A 18 -9.80 -5.88 9.21
N GLY A 19 -10.00 -5.88 10.51
CA GLY A 19 -11.31 -5.92 11.16
C GLY A 19 -11.83 -4.52 11.51
N ASP A 20 -12.96 -4.47 12.20
CA ASP A 20 -13.61 -3.21 12.58
C ASP A 20 -12.74 -2.39 13.58
N ASP A 21 -11.90 -3.06 14.36
CA ASP A 21 -11.02 -2.45 15.37
C ASP A 21 -9.56 -2.27 14.87
N GLY A 22 -9.29 -2.50 13.59
CA GLY A 22 -7.97 -2.37 12.99
C GLY A 22 -7.36 -3.67 12.46
N PRO A 23 -6.03 -3.73 12.24
CA PRO A 23 -5.36 -4.90 11.69
C PRO A 23 -5.50 -6.13 12.60
N VAL A 24 -5.96 -7.25 12.03
CA VAL A 24 -6.09 -8.55 12.70
C VAL A 24 -4.86 -9.41 12.46
N ALA A 25 -4.32 -9.36 11.25
CA ALA A 25 -3.10 -10.06 10.86
C ALA A 25 -2.42 -9.35 9.69
N GLU A 26 -1.10 -9.41 9.66
CA GLU A 26 -0.28 -8.83 8.61
C GLU A 26 0.81 -9.81 8.19
N LEU A 27 1.19 -9.77 6.92
CA LEU A 27 2.21 -10.63 6.35
C LEU A 27 2.99 -9.89 5.25
N TRP A 28 4.31 -9.93 5.35
CA TRP A 28 5.22 -9.47 4.30
C TRP A 28 5.96 -10.65 3.70
N LEU A 29 5.91 -10.78 2.38
CA LEU A 29 6.71 -11.77 1.67
C LEU A 29 8.13 -11.26 1.49
N ALA A 30 9.11 -12.15 1.71
CA ALA A 30 10.51 -11.82 1.46
C ALA A 30 10.72 -11.37 0.00
N PRO A 31 11.57 -10.36 -0.23
CA PRO A 31 11.86 -9.84 -1.57
C PRO A 31 12.73 -10.82 -2.36
N GLU A 32 12.10 -11.79 -3.00
CA GLU A 32 12.78 -12.81 -3.82
C GLU A 32 12.15 -12.93 -5.21
N PRO A 33 12.90 -13.43 -6.21
CA PRO A 33 12.36 -13.66 -7.55
C PRO A 33 11.12 -14.56 -7.51
N GLY A 34 9.99 -14.07 -7.99
CA GLY A 34 8.75 -14.83 -8.00
C GLY A 34 7.88 -14.70 -6.75
N ALA A 35 8.22 -13.82 -5.79
CA ALA A 35 7.39 -13.56 -4.61
C ALA A 35 5.91 -13.32 -4.97
N GLY A 36 5.63 -12.61 -6.06
CA GLY A 36 4.27 -12.38 -6.53
C GLY A 36 3.48 -13.64 -6.86
N ARG A 37 4.13 -14.76 -7.24
CA ARG A 37 3.43 -16.04 -7.48
C ARG A 37 2.95 -16.71 -6.20
N ARG A 38 3.53 -16.33 -5.06
CA ARG A 38 3.18 -16.86 -3.74
C ARG A 38 2.06 -16.07 -3.05
N VAL A 39 1.59 -14.98 -3.68
CA VAL A 39 0.56 -14.11 -3.07
C VAL A 39 -0.70 -14.90 -2.72
N LEU A 40 -1.19 -15.78 -3.61
CA LEU A 40 -2.39 -16.57 -3.34
C LEU A 40 -2.20 -17.57 -2.19
N GLU A 41 -1.03 -18.21 -2.10
CA GLU A 41 -0.68 -19.08 -0.97
C GLU A 41 -0.59 -18.26 0.33
N ALA A 42 -0.03 -17.06 0.26
CA ALA A 42 0.06 -16.14 1.38
C ALA A 42 -1.33 -15.68 1.87
N VAL A 43 -2.28 -15.43 0.97
CA VAL A 43 -3.68 -15.14 1.33
C VAL A 43 -4.27 -16.26 2.18
N HIS A 44 -4.15 -17.50 1.72
CA HIS A 44 -4.67 -18.65 2.47
C HIS A 44 -3.97 -18.81 3.82
N GLY A 45 -2.63 -18.65 3.86
CA GLY A 45 -1.86 -18.72 5.11
C GLY A 45 -2.25 -17.65 6.11
N LEU A 46 -2.47 -16.41 5.64
CA LEU A 46 -2.89 -15.29 6.47
C LEU A 46 -4.26 -15.54 7.11
N LEU A 47 -5.25 -15.94 6.31
CA LEU A 47 -6.59 -16.28 6.80
C LEU A 47 -6.54 -17.43 7.81
N ALA A 48 -5.82 -18.51 7.49
CA ALA A 48 -5.69 -19.66 8.38
C ALA A 48 -5.03 -19.31 9.73
N SER A 49 -4.08 -18.36 9.74
CA SER A 49 -3.37 -17.96 10.96
C SER A 49 -4.28 -17.36 12.03
N VAL A 50 -5.43 -16.82 11.63
CA VAL A 50 -6.45 -16.23 12.52
C VAL A 50 -7.73 -17.07 12.60
N GLY A 51 -7.72 -18.29 12.04
CA GLY A 51 -8.89 -19.16 12.03
C GLY A 51 -10.01 -18.69 11.10
N ALA A 52 -9.71 -17.77 10.19
CA ALA A 52 -10.65 -17.27 9.19
C ALA A 52 -10.58 -18.08 7.88
N THR A 53 -11.62 -17.96 7.09
CA THR A 53 -11.72 -18.52 5.74
C THR A 53 -12.02 -17.42 4.73
N SER A 54 -11.95 -17.73 3.46
CA SER A 54 -12.33 -16.79 2.40
C SER A 54 -13.81 -16.35 2.46
N ALA A 55 -14.69 -17.16 3.06
CA ALA A 55 -16.10 -16.82 3.23
C ALA A 55 -16.35 -15.73 4.29
N ASP A 56 -15.35 -15.46 5.14
CA ASP A 56 -15.44 -14.44 6.19
C ASP A 56 -15.05 -13.05 5.67
N VAL A 57 -14.43 -12.95 4.46
CA VAL A 57 -13.99 -11.70 3.84
C VAL A 57 -15.17 -10.99 3.19
N ASP A 58 -15.38 -9.71 3.49
CA ASP A 58 -16.46 -8.88 2.96
C ASP A 58 -16.03 -7.80 1.96
N GLY A 59 -14.74 -7.59 1.80
CA GLY A 59 -14.17 -6.64 0.86
C GLY A 59 -12.69 -6.88 0.60
N ILE A 60 -12.19 -6.33 -0.50
CA ILE A 60 -10.78 -6.42 -0.86
C ILE A 60 -10.27 -5.02 -1.20
N VAL A 61 -9.14 -4.63 -0.60
CA VAL A 61 -8.40 -3.43 -0.97
C VAL A 61 -7.11 -3.86 -1.66
N VAL A 62 -6.79 -3.26 -2.81
CA VAL A 62 -5.58 -3.58 -3.57
C VAL A 62 -4.78 -2.33 -3.90
N GLY A 63 -3.47 -2.38 -3.69
CA GLY A 63 -2.54 -1.35 -4.12
C GLY A 63 -2.56 -1.19 -5.64
N VAL A 64 -2.90 0.01 -6.11
CA VAL A 64 -2.93 0.35 -7.55
C VAL A 64 -1.64 1.06 -8.00
N GLY A 65 -0.68 1.18 -7.12
CA GLY A 65 0.60 1.83 -7.36
C GLY A 65 0.64 3.29 -6.87
N PRO A 66 1.67 4.02 -7.28
CA PRO A 66 2.72 3.64 -8.22
C PRO A 66 3.63 2.52 -7.70
N GLY A 67 4.35 1.84 -8.63
CA GLY A 67 5.29 0.79 -8.25
C GLY A 67 5.67 -0.14 -9.41
N GLY A 68 6.20 -1.31 -9.07
CA GLY A 68 6.69 -2.29 -10.04
C GLY A 68 5.57 -2.86 -10.92
N PHE A 69 5.64 -2.62 -12.23
CA PHE A 69 4.61 -2.99 -13.21
C PHE A 69 4.15 -4.47 -13.14
N THR A 70 5.09 -5.40 -13.01
CA THR A 70 4.76 -6.83 -12.92
C THR A 70 4.06 -7.16 -11.60
N GLY A 71 4.54 -6.60 -10.50
CA GLY A 71 3.93 -6.76 -9.18
C GLY A 71 2.49 -6.26 -9.18
N LEU A 72 2.27 -5.02 -9.60
CA LEU A 72 0.93 -4.42 -9.66
C LEU A 72 -0.06 -5.26 -10.46
N ARG A 73 0.35 -5.82 -11.60
CA ARG A 73 -0.50 -6.72 -12.39
C ARG A 73 -0.88 -7.99 -11.64
N ILE A 74 0.06 -8.58 -10.91
CA ILE A 74 -0.19 -9.78 -10.11
C ILE A 74 -1.19 -9.45 -8.99
N GLY A 75 -0.97 -8.38 -8.24
CA GLY A 75 -1.86 -7.94 -7.19
C GLY A 75 -3.27 -7.67 -7.67
N LEU A 76 -3.40 -6.86 -8.74
CA LEU A 76 -4.69 -6.53 -9.34
C LEU A 76 -5.42 -7.77 -9.86
N ALA A 77 -4.73 -8.67 -10.58
CA ALA A 77 -5.33 -9.89 -11.08
C ALA A 77 -5.79 -10.82 -9.95
N THR A 78 -4.99 -10.90 -8.87
CA THR A 78 -5.34 -11.69 -7.68
C THR A 78 -6.56 -11.10 -6.97
N ALA A 79 -6.57 -9.79 -6.73
CA ALA A 79 -7.69 -9.10 -6.06
C ALA A 79 -8.99 -9.22 -6.85
N LEU A 80 -8.94 -8.96 -8.15
CA LEU A 80 -10.12 -9.05 -9.02
C LEU A 80 -10.63 -10.50 -9.13
N GLY A 81 -9.72 -11.47 -9.25
CA GLY A 81 -10.09 -12.89 -9.28
C GLY A 81 -10.73 -13.36 -7.98
N LEU A 82 -10.17 -12.97 -6.83
CA LEU A 82 -10.75 -13.26 -5.51
C LEU A 82 -12.09 -12.54 -5.32
N GLY A 83 -12.18 -11.25 -5.65
CA GLY A 83 -13.41 -10.47 -5.53
C GLY A 83 -14.55 -11.09 -6.35
N GLN A 84 -14.26 -11.52 -7.57
CA GLN A 84 -15.23 -12.21 -8.42
C GLN A 84 -15.64 -13.58 -7.85
N ALA A 85 -14.68 -14.36 -7.34
CA ALA A 85 -14.95 -15.69 -6.80
C ALA A 85 -15.76 -15.64 -5.49
N LEU A 86 -15.51 -14.62 -4.66
CA LEU A 86 -16.18 -14.43 -3.36
C LEU A 86 -17.45 -13.59 -3.45
N GLY A 87 -17.67 -12.88 -4.56
CA GLY A 87 -18.80 -11.97 -4.71
C GLY A 87 -18.69 -10.70 -3.85
N VAL A 88 -17.46 -10.25 -3.54
CA VAL A 88 -17.21 -9.09 -2.68
C VAL A 88 -16.61 -7.91 -3.48
N PRO A 89 -16.83 -6.67 -3.03
CA PRO A 89 -16.27 -5.50 -3.69
C PRO A 89 -14.75 -5.46 -3.63
N VAL A 90 -14.14 -4.90 -4.69
CA VAL A 90 -12.70 -4.63 -4.77
C VAL A 90 -12.48 -3.14 -4.93
N THR A 91 -11.66 -2.54 -4.06
CA THR A 91 -11.32 -1.12 -4.06
C THR A 91 -9.82 -0.94 -4.25
N GLY A 92 -9.42 0.04 -5.07
CA GLY A 92 -8.02 0.41 -5.26
C GLY A 92 -7.57 1.44 -4.24
N ALA A 93 -6.33 1.32 -3.74
CA ALA A 93 -5.67 2.29 -2.88
C ALA A 93 -4.29 2.68 -3.42
N SER A 94 -3.88 3.93 -3.23
CA SER A 94 -2.54 4.36 -3.63
C SER A 94 -1.48 3.72 -2.73
N SER A 95 -0.44 3.12 -3.34
CA SER A 95 0.68 2.56 -2.59
C SER A 95 1.49 3.63 -1.84
N LEU A 96 1.62 4.84 -2.39
CA LEU A 96 2.28 5.95 -1.69
C LEU A 96 1.43 6.47 -0.53
N GLU A 97 0.11 6.55 -0.70
CA GLU A 97 -0.80 6.96 0.37
C GLU A 97 -0.79 5.95 1.52
N ALA A 98 -0.82 4.65 1.23
CA ALA A 98 -0.70 3.61 2.24
C ALA A 98 0.61 3.71 3.03
N LEU A 99 1.74 3.97 2.35
CA LEU A 99 3.02 4.21 2.99
C LEU A 99 3.01 5.47 3.86
N ALA A 100 2.38 6.56 3.39
CA ALA A 100 2.28 7.80 4.15
C ALA A 100 1.45 7.59 5.43
N LEU A 101 0.34 6.86 5.36
CA LEU A 101 -0.47 6.52 6.54
C LEU A 101 0.33 5.72 7.57
N GLY A 102 1.10 4.72 7.14
CA GLY A 102 2.00 3.98 8.03
C GLY A 102 3.09 4.84 8.69
N LEU A 103 3.54 5.91 8.02
CA LEU A 103 4.48 6.87 8.60
C LEU A 103 3.80 7.83 9.58
N ALA A 104 2.51 8.12 9.40
CA ALA A 104 1.78 9.11 10.18
C ALA A 104 1.74 8.77 11.68
N GLU A 105 1.64 7.50 12.03
CA GLU A 105 1.60 7.03 13.43
C GLU A 105 2.88 7.37 14.21
N ALA A 106 4.04 7.37 13.54
CA ALA A 106 5.34 7.64 14.15
C ALA A 106 5.81 9.08 13.94
N ALA A 107 5.10 9.88 13.16
CA ALA A 107 5.51 11.21 12.78
C ALA A 107 5.26 12.24 13.91
N PRO A 108 6.20 13.14 14.18
CA PRO A 108 5.95 14.24 15.10
C PRO A 108 4.86 15.18 14.54
N PRO A 109 4.12 15.89 15.43
CA PRO A 109 3.11 16.85 15.00
C PRO A 109 3.64 17.86 13.98
N GLY A 110 2.93 18.05 12.88
CA GLY A 110 3.28 18.97 11.80
C GLY A 110 4.37 18.49 10.84
N ALA A 111 4.85 17.25 10.99
CA ALA A 111 5.82 16.68 10.06
C ALA A 111 5.22 16.48 8.67
N SER A 112 6.02 16.71 7.63
CA SER A 112 5.70 16.27 6.29
C SER A 112 6.09 14.80 6.11
N LEU A 113 5.19 14.03 5.53
CA LEU A 113 5.39 12.61 5.20
C LEU A 113 5.82 12.50 3.75
N VAL A 114 6.91 11.80 3.50
CA VAL A 114 7.47 11.66 2.15
C VAL A 114 7.64 10.18 1.82
N PRO A 115 6.55 9.51 1.43
CA PRO A 115 6.64 8.16 0.94
C PRO A 115 7.43 8.11 -0.37
N VAL A 116 8.35 7.17 -0.48
CA VAL A 116 9.22 7.02 -1.64
C VAL A 116 9.28 5.55 -2.07
N LEU A 117 9.13 5.31 -3.37
CA LEU A 117 9.26 3.99 -3.99
C LEU A 117 10.23 4.04 -5.17
N ASP A 118 10.95 2.95 -5.41
CA ASP A 118 11.85 2.82 -6.57
C ASP A 118 11.02 2.74 -7.87
N ALA A 119 11.11 3.79 -8.70
CA ALA A 119 10.49 3.85 -10.02
C ALA A 119 11.31 3.14 -11.12
N ARG A 120 12.48 2.55 -10.75
CA ARG A 120 13.49 2.04 -11.68
C ARG A 120 14.18 3.17 -12.47
N ARG A 121 15.11 2.80 -13.35
CA ARG A 121 15.83 3.73 -14.26
C ARG A 121 16.46 4.95 -13.56
N ARG A 122 16.80 4.83 -12.27
CA ARG A 122 17.34 5.89 -11.40
C ARG A 122 16.31 7.00 -11.11
N GLU A 123 15.05 6.65 -11.05
CA GLU A 123 13.95 7.52 -10.64
C GLU A 123 13.27 6.96 -9.39
N LEU A 124 12.58 7.84 -8.67
CA LEU A 124 11.76 7.55 -7.50
C LEU A 124 10.33 7.99 -7.78
N PHE A 125 9.35 7.18 -7.37
CA PHE A 125 8.02 7.70 -7.15
C PHE A 125 7.99 8.33 -5.76
N ALA A 126 7.58 9.59 -5.67
CA ALA A 126 7.47 10.31 -4.41
C ALA A 126 6.20 11.16 -4.37
N ALA A 127 5.69 11.38 -3.18
CA ALA A 127 4.64 12.34 -2.88
C ALA A 127 4.99 13.05 -1.58
N VAL A 128 4.33 14.16 -1.27
CA VAL A 128 4.44 14.81 0.03
C VAL A 128 3.05 15.01 0.59
N SER A 129 2.84 14.58 1.81
CA SER A 129 1.59 14.77 2.54
C SER A 129 1.84 15.16 3.99
N ARG A 130 0.79 15.53 4.68
CA ARG A 130 0.80 15.83 6.11
C ARG A 130 -0.36 15.10 6.78
N PRO A 131 -0.20 14.60 8.03
CA PRO A 131 -1.33 14.09 8.80
C PRO A 131 -2.40 15.18 8.97
N GLY A 132 -3.61 14.86 8.57
CA GLY A 132 -4.80 15.68 8.77
C GLY A 132 -5.65 15.17 9.95
N PRO A 133 -6.87 15.68 10.12
CA PRO A 133 -7.78 15.20 11.14
C PRO A 133 -8.22 13.74 10.88
N GLY A 134 -8.21 12.91 11.92
CA GLY A 134 -8.46 11.46 11.81
C GLY A 134 -7.36 10.79 11.01
N ASP A 135 -7.73 9.83 10.15
CA ASP A 135 -6.79 9.13 9.27
C ASP A 135 -6.62 9.80 7.89
N ALA A 136 -7.03 11.07 7.76
CA ALA A 136 -6.89 11.79 6.51
C ALA A 136 -5.44 12.27 6.29
N LEU A 137 -5.04 12.32 5.03
CA LEU A 137 -3.80 12.94 4.59
C LEU A 137 -4.10 14.20 3.78
N GLU A 138 -3.46 15.30 4.13
CA GLU A 138 -3.42 16.51 3.32
C GLU A 138 -2.31 16.35 2.28
N GLU A 139 -2.65 16.35 0.98
CA GLU A 139 -1.67 16.31 -0.10
C GLU A 139 -0.99 17.69 -0.23
N LEU A 140 0.34 17.71 -0.08
CA LEU A 140 1.18 18.89 -0.29
C LEU A 140 1.86 18.87 -1.66
N ALA A 141 2.23 17.69 -2.14
CA ALA A 141 2.71 17.47 -3.49
C ALA A 141 2.19 16.12 -4.01
N ALA A 142 1.57 16.15 -5.19
CA ALA A 142 0.99 14.98 -5.83
C ALA A 142 2.05 13.91 -6.18
N PRO A 143 1.66 12.62 -6.27
CA PRO A 143 2.54 11.55 -6.71
C PRO A 143 3.20 11.85 -8.06
N GLN A 144 4.53 11.75 -8.11
CA GLN A 144 5.31 11.98 -9.33
C GLN A 144 6.56 11.10 -9.38
N ALA A 145 7.07 10.88 -10.60
CA ALA A 145 8.37 10.27 -10.81
C ALA A 145 9.43 11.37 -10.89
N ILE A 146 10.47 11.29 -10.06
CA ILE A 146 11.54 12.29 -9.96
C ILE A 146 12.91 11.63 -9.90
N ALA A 147 13.94 12.35 -10.31
CA ALA A 147 15.30 11.93 -10.02
C ALA A 147 15.60 12.09 -8.52
N PRO A 148 16.42 11.21 -7.92
CA PRO A 148 16.80 11.33 -6.49
C PRO A 148 17.38 12.69 -6.12
N ALA A 149 18.07 13.35 -7.06
CA ALA A 149 18.64 14.68 -6.85
C ALA A 149 17.57 15.77 -6.66
N ASP A 150 16.38 15.56 -7.20
CA ASP A 150 15.28 16.54 -7.16
C ASP A 150 14.39 16.37 -5.92
N LEU A 151 14.63 15.34 -5.10
CA LEU A 151 13.85 15.08 -3.89
C LEU A 151 13.93 16.26 -2.90
N ALA A 152 15.08 16.89 -2.77
CA ALA A 152 15.26 18.06 -1.91
C ALA A 152 14.37 19.24 -2.36
N ALA A 153 14.29 19.48 -3.68
CA ALA A 153 13.44 20.55 -4.23
C ALA A 153 11.94 20.25 -3.97
N LEU A 154 11.53 18.99 -4.03
CA LEU A 154 10.17 18.59 -3.69
C LEU A 154 9.84 18.86 -2.21
N LEU A 155 10.81 18.69 -1.32
CA LEU A 155 10.69 19.00 0.11
C LEU A 155 10.63 20.51 0.36
N ASP A 156 11.46 21.30 -0.32
CA ASP A 156 11.47 22.76 -0.18
C ASP A 156 10.14 23.40 -0.59
N LEU A 157 9.46 22.86 -1.61
CA LEU A 157 8.12 23.30 -1.99
C LEU A 157 7.09 23.06 -0.88
N SER A 158 7.27 22.04 -0.04
CA SER A 158 6.37 21.75 1.08
C SER A 158 6.61 22.67 2.30
N LEU A 159 7.77 23.32 2.40
CA LEU A 159 8.14 24.22 3.50
C LEU A 159 7.72 25.67 3.25
N ILE A 160 7.35 26.04 2.02
CA ILE A 160 6.98 27.40 1.64
C ILE A 160 5.54 27.78 2.04
N HIS A 161 4.76 26.87 2.57
CA HIS A 161 3.38 27.09 2.99
C HIS A 161 3.20 27.14 4.52
N ILE A 162 4.14 27.79 5.22
CA ILE A 162 3.97 28.15 6.64
C ILE A 162 3.50 29.59 6.72
#